data_c74dd7596b91ca2761d773ed8a062de0
#
_entry.id   c74dd7596b91ca2761d773ed8a062de0
#
_cell.length_a   1.000
_cell.length_b   1.000
_cell.length_c   1.000
_cell.angle_alpha   90.00
_cell.angle_beta   90.00
_cell.angle_gamma   90.00
#
_symmetry.space_group_name_H-M   'P 1'
#
loop_
_entity.id
_entity.type
_entity.pdbx_description
1 polymer ?
#
loop_
_entity_poly.entity_id
_entity_poly.type
_entity_poly.pdbx_seq_one_letter_code
_entity_poly.pdbx_strand_id
1 'polypeptide(L)'
;MHRNLTLSVGLIVASLWPLHSQPTAVSFRAVQSELFAAPNSLVNAAADIDGDTDLDLFVGFNGTPNRLYRNDGGTFTDVAVAAGLNAARATRAAAFGDWDGDGDSDLLVGYAPGSGPVLTLYRNDRGVFTDVTSSARLAVDAGAVRQVVWVDYDDDGDLDLFVAFRDRANALFLNDAGTLTDIATSIGLADTRRSVGAVWADLDADGDLDVVVGNMDGDANGVFRNHNGRFTDVAEAWGLASGGQTPRTAVNGTVRPCVGDVNNDGRLDVVMANYGPPALFLRQGDGWSDVASAWGIAVDSRSDACVLGDVNHDGAVDLYLNGTVTGGRNWPDYLYVQTSNRLVDQIPQNVAAVPADHGALLLDFNGDGALDLALTGQGPHALLVNTLDAALARHSVRVQVVDSRGRANKPGAEVRVYRAGTRQLLGMALVDAGSGYNAQSVAPVHIGLASANRVDIEVTLPAGGKREVTYARNIQVDGRRITTVKVP
;
A
#
# COMPACT_ATOMS: atom_id res chain seq x y z
N MET A 1 40.15 11.14 73.89
CA MET A 1 39.83 11.58 72.44
C MET A 1 39.26 10.39 71.72
N HIS A 2 37.97 10.26 71.76
CA HIS A 2 37.24 9.20 70.97
C HIS A 2 36.80 9.80 69.66
N ARG A 3 37.25 9.19 68.56
CA ARG A 3 36.71 9.48 67.16
C ARG A 3 35.65 8.45 66.83
N ASN A 4 34.43 8.91 66.71
CA ASN A 4 33.32 8.11 66.13
C ASN A 4 33.47 8.04 64.65
N LEU A 5 33.55 6.84 64.06
CA LEU A 5 33.36 6.59 62.59
C LEU A 5 31.89 6.31 62.37
N THR A 6 31.27 7.18 61.60
CA THR A 6 29.92 6.95 61.09
C THR A 6 30.04 6.24 59.73
N LEU A 7 29.58 4.98 59.64
CA LEU A 7 29.40 4.28 58.37
C LEU A 7 28.08 4.73 57.75
N SER A 8 28.15 5.36 56.60
CA SER A 8 26.97 5.61 55.74
C SER A 8 26.78 4.43 54.77
N VAL A 9 25.69 3.70 54.93
CA VAL A 9 25.23 2.64 54.00
C VAL A 9 24.49 3.33 52.86
N GLY A 10 25.12 3.37 51.69
CA GLY A 10 24.46 3.83 50.46
C GLY A 10 23.54 2.73 49.91
N LEU A 11 22.24 3.01 49.90
CA LEU A 11 21.26 2.18 49.18
C LEU A 11 21.47 2.34 47.66
N ILE A 12 21.95 1.29 46.98
CA ILE A 12 21.95 1.22 45.53
C ILE A 12 20.53 0.81 45.13
N VAL A 13 19.72 1.77 44.67
CA VAL A 13 18.46 1.48 43.98
C VAL A 13 18.81 1.06 42.58
N ALA A 14 18.85 -0.26 42.33
CA ALA A 14 18.89 -0.78 40.99
C ALA A 14 17.54 -0.49 40.33
N SER A 15 17.51 0.46 39.40
CA SER A 15 16.37 0.67 38.51
C SER A 15 16.24 -0.56 37.62
N LEU A 16 15.24 -1.39 37.90
CA LEU A 16 14.78 -2.45 36.97
C LEU A 16 14.22 -1.75 35.74
N TRP A 17 15.02 -1.62 34.72
CA TRP A 17 14.54 -1.34 33.39
C TRP A 17 13.67 -2.53 32.96
N PRO A 18 12.46 -2.34 32.41
CA PRO A 18 11.72 -3.45 31.87
C PRO A 18 12.61 -4.11 30.81
N LEU A 19 12.75 -5.43 30.93
CA LEU A 19 13.32 -6.25 29.86
C LEU A 19 12.43 -6.02 28.61
N HIS A 20 12.94 -5.26 27.65
CA HIS A 20 12.34 -5.23 26.31
C HIS A 20 12.44 -6.67 25.79
N SER A 21 11.30 -7.29 25.60
CA SER A 21 11.24 -8.56 24.86
C SER A 21 11.97 -8.35 23.54
N GLN A 22 12.90 -9.26 23.21
CA GLN A 22 13.50 -9.25 21.87
C GLN A 22 12.37 -9.27 20.86
N PRO A 23 12.45 -8.47 19.77
CA PRO A 23 11.43 -8.50 18.74
C PRO A 23 11.26 -9.93 18.25
N THR A 24 10.01 -10.36 18.06
CA THR A 24 9.70 -11.69 17.54
C THR A 24 10.32 -11.81 16.15
N ALA A 25 11.16 -12.81 15.95
CA ALA A 25 11.82 -13.02 14.66
C ALA A 25 10.76 -13.27 13.59
N VAL A 26 10.77 -12.49 12.53
CA VAL A 26 9.86 -12.67 11.39
C VAL A 26 10.34 -13.83 10.55
N SER A 27 9.42 -14.70 10.15
CA SER A 27 9.74 -15.81 9.25
C SER A 27 8.57 -16.14 8.32
N PHE A 28 8.91 -16.58 7.11
CA PHE A 28 7.93 -16.86 6.05
C PHE A 28 8.18 -18.24 5.45
N ARG A 29 7.13 -18.82 4.90
CA ARG A 29 7.16 -20.12 4.22
C ARG A 29 6.46 -20.02 2.86
N ALA A 30 7.12 -20.44 1.79
CA ALA A 30 6.54 -20.48 0.45
C ALA A 30 5.33 -21.43 0.37
N VAL A 31 4.30 -21.00 -0.36
CA VAL A 31 3.08 -21.77 -0.60
C VAL A 31 3.03 -22.15 -2.07
N GLN A 32 2.63 -23.38 -2.36
CA GLN A 32 2.39 -23.90 -3.73
C GLN A 32 3.45 -23.42 -4.75
N SER A 33 4.74 -23.53 -4.41
CA SER A 33 5.86 -22.95 -5.17
C SER A 33 5.89 -23.35 -6.66
N GLU A 34 5.33 -24.50 -7.03
CA GLU A 34 5.21 -24.91 -8.43
C GLU A 34 4.16 -24.09 -9.18
N LEU A 35 3.05 -23.72 -8.51
CA LEU A 35 2.00 -22.86 -9.08
C LEU A 35 2.51 -21.44 -9.34
N PHE A 36 3.29 -20.90 -8.40
CA PHE A 36 3.85 -19.56 -8.44
C PHE A 36 5.23 -19.49 -9.13
N ALA A 37 5.64 -20.48 -9.92
CA ALA A 37 6.97 -20.59 -10.52
C ALA A 37 7.16 -19.78 -11.81
N ALA A 38 6.13 -19.14 -12.38
CA ALA A 38 6.26 -18.44 -13.65
C ALA A 38 7.12 -17.16 -13.50
N PRO A 39 8.17 -16.97 -14.34
CA PRO A 39 9.03 -15.81 -14.30
C PRO A 39 8.47 -14.63 -15.10
N ASN A 40 9.12 -13.45 -14.95
CA ASN A 40 8.80 -12.21 -15.65
C ASN A 40 7.44 -11.61 -15.30
N SER A 41 7.00 -11.81 -14.07
CA SER A 41 5.89 -11.04 -13.50
C SER A 41 6.34 -9.63 -13.14
N LEU A 42 5.42 -8.65 -13.19
CA LEU A 42 5.73 -7.24 -12.91
C LEU A 42 4.86 -6.68 -11.80
N VAL A 43 3.55 -6.95 -11.84
CA VAL A 43 2.56 -6.35 -10.96
C VAL A 43 1.70 -7.43 -10.32
N ASN A 44 1.29 -7.19 -9.10
CA ASN A 44 0.29 -7.99 -8.40
C ASN A 44 -0.74 -7.08 -7.72
N ALA A 45 -2.00 -7.52 -7.72
CA ALA A 45 -3.12 -6.88 -7.03
C ALA A 45 -4.05 -7.96 -6.49
N ALA A 46 -4.72 -7.69 -5.38
CA ALA A 46 -5.60 -8.65 -4.72
C ALA A 46 -7.00 -8.07 -4.48
N ALA A 47 -8.01 -8.92 -4.60
CA ALA A 47 -9.40 -8.65 -4.22
C ALA A 47 -10.12 -9.99 -3.99
N ASP A 48 -11.23 -9.95 -3.29
CA ASP A 48 -12.23 -11.03 -3.31
C ASP A 48 -13.04 -10.87 -4.61
N ILE A 49 -12.81 -11.78 -5.59
CA ILE A 49 -13.41 -11.65 -6.93
C ILE A 49 -14.72 -12.44 -7.08
N ASP A 50 -15.02 -13.38 -6.20
CA ASP A 50 -16.18 -14.27 -6.31
C ASP A 50 -17.15 -14.18 -5.11
N GLY A 51 -16.81 -13.36 -4.10
CA GLY A 51 -17.67 -13.03 -2.97
C GLY A 51 -17.60 -14.06 -1.84
N ASP A 52 -16.52 -14.85 -1.76
CA ASP A 52 -16.34 -15.85 -0.71
C ASP A 52 -15.54 -15.34 0.51
N THR A 53 -15.06 -14.10 0.46
CA THR A 53 -14.25 -13.38 1.47
C THR A 53 -12.78 -13.73 1.54
N ASP A 54 -12.30 -14.67 0.73
CA ASP A 54 -10.88 -14.95 0.58
C ASP A 54 -10.26 -14.00 -0.45
N LEU A 55 -9.02 -13.58 -0.23
CA LEU A 55 -8.35 -12.68 -1.16
C LEU A 55 -7.72 -13.47 -2.30
N ASP A 56 -8.17 -13.21 -3.51
CA ASP A 56 -7.61 -13.72 -4.76
C ASP A 56 -6.44 -12.84 -5.23
N LEU A 57 -5.59 -13.38 -6.09
CA LEU A 57 -4.38 -12.70 -6.53
C LEU A 57 -4.29 -12.63 -8.07
N PHE A 58 -4.36 -11.42 -8.62
CA PHE A 58 -3.98 -11.16 -10.01
C PHE A 58 -2.48 -10.92 -10.12
N VAL A 59 -1.83 -11.54 -11.10
CA VAL A 59 -0.41 -11.34 -11.44
C VAL A 59 -0.27 -11.01 -12.91
N GLY A 60 0.27 -9.81 -13.19
CA GLY A 60 0.53 -9.32 -14.53
C GLY A 60 1.97 -9.61 -14.98
N PHE A 61 2.12 -10.07 -16.23
CA PHE A 61 3.39 -10.52 -16.80
C PHE A 61 3.88 -9.64 -17.95
N ASN A 62 5.18 -9.68 -18.19
CA ASN A 62 5.83 -8.94 -19.27
C ASN A 62 5.80 -9.74 -20.59
N GLY A 63 4.63 -9.78 -21.25
CA GLY A 63 4.47 -10.39 -22.56
C GLY A 63 4.08 -11.87 -22.60
N THR A 64 3.92 -12.51 -21.44
CA THR A 64 3.28 -13.83 -21.29
C THR A 64 1.87 -13.67 -20.73
N PRO A 65 1.00 -14.71 -20.80
CA PRO A 65 -0.34 -14.62 -20.25
C PRO A 65 -0.37 -14.25 -18.78
N ASN A 66 -1.24 -13.31 -18.42
CA ASN A 66 -1.51 -12.97 -17.03
C ASN A 66 -2.10 -14.18 -16.28
N ARG A 67 -2.00 -14.15 -14.95
CA ARG A 67 -2.56 -15.17 -14.05
C ARG A 67 -3.58 -14.52 -13.13
N LEU A 68 -4.60 -15.30 -12.81
CA LEU A 68 -5.55 -15.01 -11.74
C LEU A 68 -5.63 -16.24 -10.86
N TYR A 69 -5.14 -16.11 -9.65
CA TYR A 69 -5.14 -17.20 -8.68
C TYR A 69 -6.32 -17.03 -7.74
N ARG A 70 -7.37 -17.84 -7.96
CA ARG A 70 -8.48 -17.93 -7.02
C ARG A 70 -8.02 -18.66 -5.76
N ASN A 71 -8.36 -18.09 -4.62
CA ASN A 71 -8.03 -18.59 -3.29
C ASN A 71 -9.27 -19.28 -2.68
N ASP A 72 -9.13 -20.52 -2.28
CA ASP A 72 -10.16 -21.25 -1.55
C ASP A 72 -9.55 -21.65 -0.18
N GLY A 73 -9.62 -20.77 0.82
CA GLY A 73 -9.11 -21.01 2.18
C GLY A 73 -7.59 -21.22 2.26
N GLY A 74 -6.79 -20.45 1.53
CA GLY A 74 -5.33 -20.59 1.46
C GLY A 74 -4.83 -21.60 0.42
N THR A 75 -5.72 -22.15 -0.40
CA THR A 75 -5.38 -23.03 -1.53
C THR A 75 -5.70 -22.32 -2.84
N PHE A 76 -4.68 -22.08 -3.65
CA PHE A 76 -4.79 -21.29 -4.87
C PHE A 76 -4.93 -22.16 -6.11
N THR A 77 -5.73 -21.68 -7.07
CA THR A 77 -5.93 -22.30 -8.39
C THR A 77 -5.87 -21.22 -9.47
N ASP A 78 -5.06 -21.40 -10.53
CA ASP A 78 -5.04 -20.48 -11.66
C ASP A 78 -6.32 -20.60 -12.49
N VAL A 79 -7.13 -19.56 -12.47
CA VAL A 79 -8.41 -19.47 -13.18
C VAL A 79 -8.40 -18.45 -14.33
N ALA A 80 -7.25 -17.84 -14.66
CA ALA A 80 -7.15 -16.72 -15.60
C ALA A 80 -7.80 -17.00 -16.97
N VAL A 81 -7.65 -18.22 -17.50
CA VAL A 81 -8.26 -18.63 -18.78
C VAL A 81 -9.78 -18.66 -18.69
N ALA A 82 -10.31 -19.29 -17.64
CA ALA A 82 -11.75 -19.40 -17.41
C ALA A 82 -12.39 -18.03 -17.11
N ALA A 83 -11.63 -17.18 -16.41
CA ALA A 83 -12.04 -15.83 -16.03
C ALA A 83 -11.93 -14.80 -17.18
N GLY A 84 -11.30 -15.13 -18.32
CA GLY A 84 -11.11 -14.19 -19.44
C GLY A 84 -9.94 -13.24 -19.32
N LEU A 85 -9.02 -13.46 -18.36
CA LEU A 85 -7.91 -12.54 -18.03
C LEU A 85 -6.52 -13.01 -18.50
N ASN A 86 -6.44 -13.92 -19.45
CA ASN A 86 -5.19 -14.53 -19.90
C ASN A 86 -4.49 -13.78 -21.05
N ALA A 87 -4.64 -12.46 -21.14
CA ALA A 87 -4.00 -11.67 -22.19
C ALA A 87 -2.47 -11.78 -22.13
N ALA A 88 -1.83 -12.12 -23.27
CA ALA A 88 -0.39 -12.21 -23.42
C ALA A 88 0.18 -10.86 -23.89
N ARG A 89 0.10 -9.83 -23.02
CA ARG A 89 0.63 -8.48 -23.26
C ARG A 89 1.58 -8.08 -22.14
N ALA A 90 2.43 -7.09 -22.39
CA ALA A 90 3.32 -6.58 -21.36
C ALA A 90 2.51 -5.74 -20.35
N THR A 91 2.01 -6.39 -19.30
CA THR A 91 1.24 -5.75 -18.22
C THR A 91 2.17 -4.87 -17.39
N ARG A 92 1.77 -3.65 -17.09
CA ARG A 92 2.52 -2.63 -16.36
C ARG A 92 1.84 -2.17 -15.08
N ALA A 93 0.51 -2.25 -15.03
CA ALA A 93 -0.28 -1.82 -13.89
C ALA A 93 -1.54 -2.67 -13.74
N ALA A 94 -2.07 -2.75 -12.53
CA ALA A 94 -3.34 -3.41 -12.25
C ALA A 94 -4.02 -2.76 -11.03
N ALA A 95 -5.33 -2.50 -11.11
CA ALA A 95 -6.10 -1.98 -9.98
C ALA A 95 -7.47 -2.64 -9.93
N PHE A 96 -7.80 -3.17 -8.77
CA PHE A 96 -9.17 -3.58 -8.46
C PHE A 96 -9.98 -2.41 -7.91
N GLY A 97 -11.27 -2.36 -8.24
CA GLY A 97 -12.24 -1.38 -7.74
C GLY A 97 -13.62 -1.63 -8.32
N ASP A 98 -14.68 -1.32 -7.60
CA ASP A 98 -16.08 -1.44 -8.03
C ASP A 98 -16.44 -0.21 -8.90
N TRP A 99 -16.14 -0.29 -10.21
CA TRP A 99 -16.26 0.83 -11.15
C TRP A 99 -17.72 1.18 -11.49
N ASP A 100 -18.60 0.18 -11.63
CA ASP A 100 -20.00 0.40 -12.03
C ASP A 100 -20.98 0.37 -10.85
N GLY A 101 -20.48 0.19 -9.64
CA GLY A 101 -21.21 0.27 -8.40
C GLY A 101 -22.12 -0.93 -8.14
N ASP A 102 -21.83 -2.10 -8.74
CA ASP A 102 -22.63 -3.32 -8.58
C ASP A 102 -22.22 -4.18 -7.37
N GLY A 103 -21.06 -3.89 -6.77
CA GLY A 103 -20.54 -4.51 -5.56
C GLY A 103 -19.50 -5.59 -5.81
N ASP A 104 -19.25 -5.98 -7.05
CA ASP A 104 -18.17 -6.88 -7.44
C ASP A 104 -16.89 -6.06 -7.76
N SER A 105 -15.71 -6.55 -7.43
CA SER A 105 -14.46 -5.84 -7.71
C SER A 105 -14.05 -6.01 -9.17
N ASP A 106 -14.12 -4.94 -9.97
CA ASP A 106 -13.66 -4.88 -11.36
C ASP A 106 -12.15 -4.76 -11.43
N LEU A 107 -11.58 -5.03 -12.61
CA LEU A 107 -10.14 -4.98 -12.82
C LEU A 107 -9.76 -4.05 -13.97
N LEU A 108 -8.97 -3.02 -13.67
CA LEU A 108 -8.27 -2.24 -14.68
C LEU A 108 -6.86 -2.79 -14.87
N VAL A 109 -6.47 -3.03 -16.13
CA VAL A 109 -5.11 -3.47 -16.50
C VAL A 109 -4.46 -2.44 -17.40
N GLY A 110 -3.27 -1.97 -17.00
CA GLY A 110 -2.40 -1.11 -17.80
C GLY A 110 -1.34 -1.92 -18.54
N TYR A 111 -1.12 -1.63 -19.82
CA TYR A 111 -0.16 -2.32 -20.68
C TYR A 111 0.95 -1.37 -21.17
N ALA A 112 2.10 -1.94 -21.49
CA ALA A 112 3.13 -1.21 -22.24
C ALA A 112 2.61 -0.80 -23.63
N PRO A 113 3.09 0.32 -24.19
CA PRO A 113 2.78 0.70 -25.57
C PRO A 113 3.07 -0.44 -26.56
N GLY A 114 2.15 -0.67 -27.49
CA GLY A 114 2.23 -1.76 -28.46
C GLY A 114 1.00 -1.81 -29.38
N SER A 115 0.54 -3.00 -29.71
CA SER A 115 -0.70 -3.19 -30.46
C SER A 115 -1.90 -3.13 -29.50
N GLY A 116 -2.82 -2.21 -29.72
CA GLY A 116 -4.06 -2.03 -28.98
C GLY A 116 -3.96 -1.01 -27.84
N PRO A 117 -5.09 -0.73 -27.17
CA PRO A 117 -5.18 0.28 -26.11
C PRO A 117 -4.23 -0.05 -24.96
N VAL A 118 -3.67 1.00 -24.31
CA VAL A 118 -2.76 0.82 -23.18
C VAL A 118 -3.48 0.61 -21.84
N LEU A 119 -4.80 0.82 -21.82
CA LEU A 119 -5.68 0.50 -20.68
C LEU A 119 -6.78 -0.46 -21.14
N THR A 120 -7.12 -1.43 -20.32
CA THR A 120 -8.28 -2.31 -20.53
C THR A 120 -9.03 -2.45 -19.20
N LEU A 121 -10.31 -2.12 -19.20
CA LEU A 121 -11.21 -2.26 -18.08
C LEU A 121 -12.05 -3.54 -18.24
N TYR A 122 -11.99 -4.39 -17.27
CA TYR A 122 -12.75 -5.63 -17.20
C TYR A 122 -13.79 -5.53 -16.08
N ARG A 123 -15.08 -5.62 -16.45
CA ARG A 123 -16.14 -5.79 -15.46
C ARG A 123 -16.14 -7.21 -14.94
N ASN A 124 -16.24 -7.34 -13.64
CA ASN A 124 -16.36 -8.61 -12.93
C ASN A 124 -17.83 -8.98 -12.72
N ASP A 125 -18.18 -10.21 -13.02
CA ASP A 125 -19.44 -10.82 -12.62
C ASP A 125 -19.07 -12.10 -11.83
N ARG A 126 -18.72 -11.98 -10.57
CA ARG A 126 -18.34 -13.05 -9.63
C ARG A 126 -17.30 -14.03 -10.18
N GLY A 127 -16.13 -13.48 -10.53
CA GLY A 127 -14.99 -14.24 -11.03
C GLY A 127 -14.98 -14.42 -12.56
N VAL A 128 -15.93 -13.86 -13.30
CA VAL A 128 -15.95 -13.83 -14.76
C VAL A 128 -15.79 -12.40 -15.26
N PHE A 129 -14.72 -12.13 -15.97
CA PHE A 129 -14.33 -10.79 -16.40
C PHE A 129 -14.67 -10.55 -17.88
N THR A 130 -15.32 -9.44 -18.16
CA THR A 130 -15.72 -9.01 -19.51
C THR A 130 -15.10 -7.67 -19.84
N ASP A 131 -14.41 -7.54 -20.98
CA ASP A 131 -13.84 -6.27 -21.46
C ASP A 131 -14.96 -5.26 -21.75
N VAL A 132 -14.98 -4.19 -20.96
CA VAL A 132 -15.95 -3.07 -21.07
C VAL A 132 -15.28 -1.75 -21.44
N THR A 133 -14.01 -1.76 -21.85
CA THR A 133 -13.20 -0.57 -22.17
C THR A 133 -13.93 0.40 -23.11
N SER A 134 -14.52 -0.14 -24.17
CA SER A 134 -15.23 0.69 -25.17
C SER A 134 -16.54 1.27 -24.62
N SER A 135 -17.30 0.51 -23.83
CA SER A 135 -18.56 0.99 -23.24
C SER A 135 -18.32 2.03 -22.17
N ALA A 136 -17.23 1.91 -21.40
CA ALA A 136 -16.78 2.88 -20.40
C ALA A 136 -16.14 4.15 -21.06
N ARG A 137 -15.98 4.18 -22.38
CA ARG A 137 -15.26 5.22 -23.12
C ARG A 137 -13.81 5.43 -22.68
N LEU A 138 -13.18 4.41 -22.15
CA LEU A 138 -11.77 4.44 -21.72
C LEU A 138 -10.84 4.09 -22.89
N ALA A 139 -10.87 4.87 -23.98
CA ALA A 139 -10.02 4.65 -25.15
C ALA A 139 -8.71 5.43 -24.99
N VAL A 140 -7.68 4.81 -24.43
CA VAL A 140 -6.32 5.36 -24.32
C VAL A 140 -5.38 4.50 -25.17
N ASP A 141 -5.05 5.01 -26.37
CA ASP A 141 -4.29 4.26 -27.37
C ASP A 141 -2.76 4.40 -27.22
N ALA A 142 -2.29 5.37 -26.43
CA ALA A 142 -0.85 5.66 -26.29
C ALA A 142 -0.49 6.15 -24.90
N GLY A 143 0.75 5.89 -24.50
CA GLY A 143 1.37 6.31 -23.24
C GLY A 143 2.01 5.16 -22.49
N ALA A 144 3.13 5.43 -21.86
CA ALA A 144 3.81 4.47 -21.00
C ALA A 144 3.14 4.46 -19.61
N VAL A 145 2.06 3.70 -19.49
CA VAL A 145 1.33 3.53 -18.23
C VAL A 145 2.27 3.03 -17.12
N ARG A 146 2.12 3.60 -15.95
CA ARG A 146 2.81 3.19 -14.72
C ARG A 146 1.81 2.89 -13.61
N GLN A 147 1.30 3.86 -12.89
CA GLN A 147 0.33 3.65 -11.82
C GLN A 147 -1.09 3.83 -12.35
N VAL A 148 -2.00 2.98 -11.89
CA VAL A 148 -3.45 3.15 -12.02
C VAL A 148 -4.06 3.10 -10.62
N VAL A 149 -5.00 3.99 -10.32
CA VAL A 149 -5.65 4.08 -9.00
C VAL A 149 -7.10 4.46 -9.19
N TRP A 150 -7.98 3.68 -8.58
CA TRP A 150 -9.37 4.07 -8.37
C TRP A 150 -9.49 4.93 -7.12
N VAL A 151 -10.20 6.03 -7.20
CA VAL A 151 -10.39 6.99 -6.11
C VAL A 151 -11.71 7.74 -6.33
N ASP A 152 -12.46 7.97 -5.27
CA ASP A 152 -13.63 8.87 -5.26
C ASP A 152 -13.08 10.27 -4.92
N TYR A 153 -12.65 11.06 -5.95
CA TYR A 153 -11.90 12.29 -5.72
C TYR A 153 -12.79 13.50 -5.44
N ASP A 154 -14.04 13.46 -5.87
CA ASP A 154 -15.02 14.54 -5.69
C ASP A 154 -16.19 14.19 -4.77
N ASP A 155 -16.12 13.00 -4.14
CA ASP A 155 -17.05 12.49 -3.13
C ASP A 155 -18.49 12.36 -3.64
N ASP A 156 -18.66 11.97 -4.90
CA ASP A 156 -19.96 11.69 -5.51
C ASP A 156 -20.41 10.22 -5.32
N GLY A 157 -19.50 9.36 -4.83
CA GLY A 157 -19.73 7.95 -4.48
C GLY A 157 -19.42 6.98 -5.61
N ASP A 158 -18.99 7.44 -6.78
CA ASP A 158 -18.49 6.63 -7.88
C ASP A 158 -16.94 6.67 -7.88
N LEU A 159 -16.28 5.59 -8.29
CA LEU A 159 -14.82 5.56 -8.35
C LEU A 159 -14.33 6.17 -9.66
N ASP A 160 -13.49 7.21 -9.55
CA ASP A 160 -12.75 7.82 -10.63
C ASP A 160 -11.42 7.11 -10.87
N LEU A 161 -10.81 7.32 -12.03
CA LEU A 161 -9.58 6.65 -12.39
C LEU A 161 -8.42 7.64 -12.56
N PHE A 162 -7.42 7.57 -11.70
CA PHE A 162 -6.13 8.23 -11.90
C PHE A 162 -5.16 7.33 -12.64
N VAL A 163 -4.44 7.89 -13.62
CA VAL A 163 -3.40 7.19 -14.40
C VAL A 163 -2.12 8.01 -14.45
N ALA A 164 -1.04 7.46 -13.91
CA ALA A 164 0.29 8.02 -14.07
C ALA A 164 0.96 7.50 -15.35
N PHE A 165 1.52 8.42 -16.13
CA PHE A 165 2.27 8.12 -17.35
C PHE A 165 3.72 8.59 -17.23
N ARG A 166 4.66 7.81 -17.80
CA ARG A 166 6.08 8.17 -17.82
C ARG A 166 6.46 9.12 -18.98
N ASP A 167 5.68 9.18 -20.03
CA ASP A 167 6.03 9.82 -21.30
C ASP A 167 5.01 10.87 -21.77
N ARG A 168 4.00 11.12 -20.98
CA ARG A 168 2.96 12.13 -21.24
C ARG A 168 2.37 12.62 -19.93
N ALA A 169 1.48 13.62 -20.00
CA ALA A 169 0.74 14.10 -18.84
C ALA A 169 -0.09 12.99 -18.18
N ASN A 170 -0.13 12.99 -16.84
CA ASN A 170 -1.04 12.15 -16.06
C ASN A 170 -2.50 12.49 -16.37
N ALA A 171 -3.38 11.53 -16.21
CA ALA A 171 -4.80 11.67 -16.45
C ALA A 171 -5.62 11.39 -15.18
N LEU A 172 -6.75 12.07 -15.04
CA LEU A 172 -7.82 11.70 -14.13
C LEU A 172 -9.12 11.61 -14.93
N PHE A 173 -9.67 10.42 -14.98
CA PHE A 173 -10.94 10.16 -15.65
C PHE A 173 -12.06 10.20 -14.61
N LEU A 174 -12.87 11.27 -14.70
CA LEU A 174 -14.11 11.38 -13.93
C LEU A 174 -15.08 10.29 -14.40
N ASN A 175 -15.64 9.56 -13.47
CA ASN A 175 -16.68 8.58 -13.71
C ASN A 175 -18.06 9.23 -13.52
N ASP A 176 -18.82 9.33 -14.59
CA ASP A 176 -20.22 9.75 -14.56
C ASP A 176 -21.09 8.55 -14.96
N ALA A 177 -21.61 7.86 -13.96
CA ALA A 177 -22.46 6.68 -14.12
C ALA A 177 -21.88 5.64 -15.11
N GLY A 178 -20.61 5.28 -14.97
CA GLY A 178 -19.91 4.30 -15.79
C GLY A 178 -19.29 4.88 -17.07
N THR A 179 -19.29 6.21 -17.27
CA THR A 179 -18.65 6.87 -18.39
C THR A 179 -17.44 7.66 -17.94
N LEU A 180 -16.25 7.30 -18.42
CA LEU A 180 -14.97 7.89 -18.03
C LEU A 180 -14.57 9.05 -18.95
N THR A 181 -14.27 10.23 -18.38
CA THR A 181 -13.87 11.44 -19.12
C THR A 181 -12.64 12.07 -18.50
N ASP A 182 -11.54 12.23 -19.25
CA ASP A 182 -10.30 12.85 -18.75
C ASP A 182 -10.51 14.34 -18.43
N ILE A 183 -10.34 14.71 -17.18
CA ILE A 183 -10.48 16.08 -16.67
C ILE A 183 -9.19 16.64 -16.05
N ALA A 184 -8.07 15.87 -16.04
CA ALA A 184 -6.85 16.24 -15.31
C ALA A 184 -6.36 17.68 -15.61
N THR A 185 -6.40 18.09 -16.87
CA THR A 185 -5.98 19.45 -17.26
C THR A 185 -6.87 20.53 -16.65
N SER A 186 -8.18 20.30 -16.57
CA SER A 186 -9.14 21.31 -16.09
C SER A 186 -9.07 21.51 -14.58
N ILE A 187 -8.58 20.51 -13.84
CA ILE A 187 -8.49 20.55 -12.37
C ILE A 187 -7.07 20.77 -11.84
N GLY A 188 -6.04 20.85 -12.72
CA GLY A 188 -4.65 21.12 -12.32
C GLY A 188 -3.84 19.89 -11.97
N LEU A 189 -4.27 18.67 -12.39
CA LEU A 189 -3.59 17.40 -12.09
C LEU A 189 -2.82 16.79 -13.27
N ALA A 190 -2.79 17.45 -14.43
CA ALA A 190 -2.08 16.98 -15.62
C ALA A 190 -0.56 17.18 -15.51
N ASP A 191 0.10 16.43 -14.63
CA ASP A 191 1.55 16.44 -14.46
C ASP A 191 2.25 15.85 -15.68
N THR A 192 3.18 16.60 -16.29
CA THR A 192 3.95 16.19 -17.48
C THR A 192 5.31 15.60 -17.17
N ARG A 193 5.67 15.50 -15.88
CA ARG A 193 6.92 14.85 -15.42
C ARG A 193 6.85 13.35 -15.64
N ARG A 194 8.00 12.68 -15.54
CA ARG A 194 8.11 11.23 -15.78
C ARG A 194 7.62 10.44 -14.58
N SER A 195 6.28 10.37 -14.44
CA SER A 195 5.64 9.74 -13.30
C SER A 195 5.77 8.22 -13.33
N VAL A 196 5.92 7.62 -12.14
CA VAL A 196 5.99 6.16 -11.98
C VAL A 196 4.99 5.68 -10.95
N GLY A 197 5.05 6.14 -9.71
CA GLY A 197 4.15 5.73 -8.64
C GLY A 197 3.27 6.88 -8.17
N ALA A 198 2.08 6.56 -7.65
CA ALA A 198 1.20 7.52 -7.01
C ALA A 198 0.45 6.87 -5.85
N VAL A 199 0.15 7.65 -4.82
CA VAL A 199 -0.69 7.24 -3.69
C VAL A 199 -1.55 8.41 -3.26
N TRP A 200 -2.83 8.11 -2.96
CA TRP A 200 -3.82 9.10 -2.55
C TRP A 200 -4.08 9.03 -1.04
N ALA A 201 -4.15 10.18 -0.39
CA ALA A 201 -4.47 10.31 1.04
C ALA A 201 -4.81 11.76 1.38
N ASP A 202 -5.58 12.00 2.45
CA ASP A 202 -5.83 13.33 3.03
C ASP A 202 -4.60 13.75 3.86
N LEU A 203 -3.56 14.28 3.18
CA LEU A 203 -2.24 14.53 3.78
C LEU A 203 -2.23 15.70 4.77
N ASP A 204 -3.07 16.69 4.57
CA ASP A 204 -3.15 17.88 5.45
C ASP A 204 -4.34 17.88 6.40
N ALA A 205 -5.15 16.82 6.33
CA ALA A 205 -6.33 16.57 7.16
C ALA A 205 -7.44 17.65 6.97
N ASP A 206 -7.57 18.17 5.72
CA ASP A 206 -8.60 19.14 5.38
C ASP A 206 -9.91 18.50 4.85
N GLY A 207 -9.88 17.17 4.60
CA GLY A 207 -11.04 16.38 4.18
C GLY A 207 -11.18 16.23 2.68
N ASP A 208 -10.16 16.61 1.90
CA ASP A 208 -10.04 16.33 0.48
C ASP A 208 -8.87 15.34 0.25
N LEU A 209 -8.99 14.41 -0.70
CA LEU A 209 -7.88 13.50 -1.02
C LEU A 209 -6.82 14.20 -1.87
N ASP A 210 -5.58 14.23 -1.38
CA ASP A 210 -4.38 14.67 -2.07
C ASP A 210 -3.70 13.50 -2.78
N VAL A 211 -2.74 13.79 -3.69
CA VAL A 211 -1.93 12.75 -4.32
C VAL A 211 -0.43 13.06 -4.28
N VAL A 212 0.35 12.08 -3.83
CA VAL A 212 1.82 12.08 -3.94
C VAL A 212 2.19 11.33 -5.20
N VAL A 213 2.97 11.95 -6.08
CA VAL A 213 3.44 11.36 -7.34
C VAL A 213 4.96 11.26 -7.33
N GLY A 214 5.45 10.03 -7.40
CA GLY A 214 6.87 9.73 -7.55
C GLY A 214 7.30 9.90 -9.01
N ASN A 215 8.33 10.71 -9.25
CA ASN A 215 8.88 10.99 -10.56
C ASN A 215 10.33 10.53 -10.68
N MET A 216 10.72 10.07 -11.85
CA MET A 216 12.02 9.50 -12.16
C MET A 216 12.84 10.39 -13.11
N ASP A 217 14.05 9.91 -13.49
CA ASP A 217 14.90 10.48 -14.52
C ASP A 217 15.26 11.96 -14.27
N GLY A 218 15.42 12.34 -13.01
CA GLY A 218 15.81 13.68 -12.59
C GLY A 218 14.64 14.65 -12.36
N ASP A 219 13.40 14.27 -12.67
CA ASP A 219 12.23 15.10 -12.41
C ASP A 219 11.92 15.17 -10.90
N ALA A 220 11.48 16.31 -10.43
CA ALA A 220 11.01 16.48 -9.06
C ALA A 220 9.71 15.68 -8.83
N ASN A 221 9.51 15.19 -7.61
CA ASN A 221 8.22 14.59 -7.23
C ASN A 221 7.11 15.64 -7.26
N GLY A 222 5.87 15.18 -7.41
CA GLY A 222 4.65 15.98 -7.24
C GLY A 222 3.98 15.68 -5.92
N VAL A 223 3.44 16.70 -5.27
CA VAL A 223 2.46 16.56 -4.21
C VAL A 223 1.33 17.50 -4.56
N PHE A 224 0.26 16.93 -5.07
CA PHE A 224 -0.87 17.74 -5.55
C PHE A 224 -1.91 17.79 -4.43
N ARG A 225 -1.93 18.94 -3.75
CA ARG A 225 -2.93 19.25 -2.76
C ARG A 225 -4.26 19.51 -3.44
N ASN A 226 -5.28 18.78 -3.03
CA ASN A 226 -6.66 19.02 -3.42
C ASN A 226 -7.26 20.14 -2.53
N HIS A 227 -8.05 20.98 -3.11
CA HIS A 227 -8.92 21.88 -2.37
C HIS A 227 -10.21 22.08 -3.17
N ASN A 228 -11.28 21.44 -2.71
CA ASN A 228 -12.59 21.45 -3.38
C ASN A 228 -12.50 21.05 -4.88
N GLY A 229 -11.85 19.92 -5.19
CA GLY A 229 -11.70 19.39 -6.54
C GLY A 229 -10.69 20.12 -7.44
N ARG A 230 -9.84 21.00 -6.87
CA ARG A 230 -8.76 21.72 -7.57
C ARG A 230 -7.41 21.38 -6.98
N PHE A 231 -6.48 20.99 -7.85
CA PHE A 231 -5.14 20.55 -7.44
C PHE A 231 -4.09 21.64 -7.64
N THR A 232 -3.20 21.74 -6.65
CA THR A 232 -2.03 22.63 -6.69
C THR A 232 -0.81 21.84 -6.26
N ASP A 233 0.27 21.85 -7.04
CA ASP A 233 1.53 21.21 -6.65
C ASP A 233 2.20 21.98 -5.51
N VAL A 234 2.31 21.34 -4.35
CA VAL A 234 2.91 21.88 -3.13
C VAL A 234 4.20 21.17 -2.75
N ALA A 235 4.73 20.30 -3.60
CA ALA A 235 5.89 19.46 -3.28
C ALA A 235 7.12 20.26 -2.85
N GLU A 236 7.43 21.37 -3.53
CA GLU A 236 8.52 22.27 -3.16
C GLU A 236 8.26 22.94 -1.79
N ALA A 237 7.04 23.46 -1.58
CA ALA A 237 6.67 24.15 -0.36
C ALA A 237 6.69 23.23 0.87
N TRP A 238 6.37 21.95 0.67
CA TRP A 238 6.38 20.93 1.71
C TRP A 238 7.73 20.23 1.86
N GLY A 239 8.71 20.49 0.99
CA GLY A 239 10.04 19.87 1.03
C GLY A 239 10.07 18.42 0.55
N LEU A 240 9.04 17.96 -0.15
CA LEU A 240 8.89 16.58 -0.66
C LEU A 240 9.32 16.42 -2.14
N ALA A 241 9.63 17.51 -2.84
CA ALA A 241 9.96 17.52 -4.26
C ALA A 241 11.20 16.67 -4.62
N SER A 242 12.21 16.63 -3.74
CA SER A 242 13.45 15.87 -3.97
C SER A 242 13.32 14.39 -3.64
N GLY A 243 12.31 13.98 -2.87
CA GLY A 243 12.21 12.62 -2.36
C GLY A 243 13.42 12.21 -1.50
N GLY A 244 13.99 13.14 -0.75
CA GLY A 244 15.21 12.90 0.05
C GLY A 244 16.53 12.90 -0.74
N GLN A 245 16.47 13.04 -2.07
CA GLN A 245 17.65 12.98 -2.95
C GLN A 245 18.09 14.36 -3.43
N THR A 246 19.38 14.66 -3.30
CA THR A 246 19.99 15.90 -3.80
C THR A 246 21.45 15.65 -4.20
N PRO A 247 21.87 15.95 -5.44
CA PRO A 247 21.03 16.37 -6.56
C PRO A 247 20.25 15.20 -7.19
N ARG A 248 19.12 15.46 -7.82
CA ARG A 248 18.43 14.50 -8.68
C ARG A 248 19.18 14.39 -10.02
N THR A 249 19.24 13.19 -10.57
CA THR A 249 19.95 12.88 -11.82
C THR A 249 19.07 12.04 -12.74
N ALA A 250 19.51 11.89 -14.01
CA ALA A 250 18.79 11.06 -14.99
C ALA A 250 18.73 9.55 -14.64
N VAL A 251 19.40 9.11 -13.58
CA VAL A 251 19.43 7.68 -13.17
C VAL A 251 18.87 7.47 -11.77
N ASN A 252 18.29 8.50 -11.17
CA ASN A 252 17.63 8.40 -9.85
C ASN A 252 16.25 9.07 -9.87
N GLY A 253 15.51 8.87 -8.80
CA GLY A 253 14.19 9.43 -8.58
C GLY A 253 13.36 8.53 -7.69
N THR A 254 12.13 8.93 -7.45
CA THR A 254 11.17 8.16 -6.67
C THR A 254 10.36 7.26 -7.60
N VAL A 255 10.45 5.96 -7.35
CA VAL A 255 9.63 4.96 -8.05
C VAL A 255 8.27 4.85 -7.36
N ARG A 256 8.30 4.76 -6.01
CA ARG A 256 7.08 4.51 -5.25
C ARG A 256 7.01 5.38 -3.99
N PRO A 257 5.99 6.25 -3.84
CA PRO A 257 5.60 6.78 -2.55
C PRO A 257 4.68 5.79 -1.83
N CYS A 258 4.81 5.67 -0.51
CA CYS A 258 3.87 5.00 0.39
C CYS A 258 3.48 5.96 1.51
N VAL A 259 2.22 5.89 1.94
CA VAL A 259 1.67 6.75 3.00
C VAL A 259 1.11 5.90 4.13
N GLY A 260 1.42 6.27 5.36
CA GLY A 260 0.90 5.61 6.57
C GLY A 260 1.40 6.32 7.83
N ASP A 261 0.84 5.99 8.98
CA ASP A 261 1.30 6.49 10.29
C ASP A 261 2.45 5.61 10.80
N VAL A 262 3.67 5.93 10.37
CA VAL A 262 4.84 5.08 10.65
C VAL A 262 5.27 5.17 12.11
N ASN A 263 5.02 6.30 12.78
CA ASN A 263 5.44 6.53 14.16
C ASN A 263 4.32 6.38 15.20
N ASN A 264 3.11 5.99 14.79
CA ASN A 264 1.91 5.85 15.62
C ASN A 264 1.52 7.15 16.37
N ASP A 265 1.70 8.31 15.72
CA ASP A 265 1.28 9.59 16.29
C ASP A 265 -0.11 10.06 15.81
N GLY A 266 -0.76 9.28 14.95
CA GLY A 266 -2.09 9.53 14.39
C GLY A 266 -2.10 10.48 13.19
N ARG A 267 -0.93 10.75 12.59
CA ARG A 267 -0.77 11.54 11.37
C ARG A 267 -0.13 10.70 10.27
N LEU A 268 -0.41 11.07 9.04
CA LEU A 268 0.16 10.39 7.88
C LEU A 268 1.59 10.85 7.63
N ASP A 269 2.48 9.88 7.44
CA ASP A 269 3.87 10.04 7.05
C ASP A 269 4.07 9.54 5.61
N VAL A 270 5.18 9.91 4.98
CA VAL A 270 5.49 9.53 3.59
C VAL A 270 6.83 8.81 3.52
N VAL A 271 6.83 7.58 3.01
CA VAL A 271 8.02 6.84 2.60
C VAL A 271 8.20 6.99 1.09
N MET A 272 9.43 7.22 0.64
CA MET A 272 9.76 7.24 -0.79
C MET A 272 10.77 6.15 -1.13
N ALA A 273 10.30 5.12 -1.84
CA ALA A 273 11.16 4.11 -2.44
C ALA A 273 11.83 4.70 -3.67
N ASN A 274 13.16 4.76 -3.64
CA ASN A 274 13.95 5.50 -4.60
C ASN A 274 14.92 4.60 -5.37
N TYR A 275 15.30 5.04 -6.55
CA TYR A 275 16.61 4.70 -7.11
C TYR A 275 17.62 5.66 -6.47
N GLY A 276 18.33 5.17 -5.45
CA GLY A 276 19.11 5.91 -4.47
C GLY A 276 18.55 5.69 -3.06
N PRO A 277 19.09 6.36 -2.04
CA PRO A 277 18.61 6.21 -0.67
C PRO A 277 17.09 6.48 -0.57
N PRO A 278 16.33 5.61 0.11
CA PRO A 278 14.94 5.89 0.42
C PRO A 278 14.83 7.09 1.38
N ALA A 279 13.67 7.74 1.39
CA ALA A 279 13.35 8.80 2.33
C ALA A 279 12.16 8.40 3.21
N LEU A 280 12.15 8.91 4.44
CA LEU A 280 11.03 8.79 5.38
C LEU A 280 10.73 10.17 5.95
N PHE A 281 9.64 10.75 5.51
CA PHE A 281 9.19 12.06 5.97
C PHE A 281 8.10 11.88 7.02
N LEU A 282 8.41 12.26 8.27
CA LEU A 282 7.41 12.33 9.33
C LEU A 282 6.70 13.69 9.31
N ARG A 283 5.38 13.67 9.45
CA ARG A 283 4.59 14.90 9.61
C ARG A 283 4.80 15.50 10.99
N GLN A 284 5.25 16.76 11.05
CA GLN A 284 5.49 17.50 12.31
C GLN A 284 4.80 18.85 12.27
N GLY A 285 3.65 18.99 12.92
CA GLY A 285 2.81 20.18 12.80
C GLY A 285 2.38 20.37 11.33
N ASP A 286 2.69 21.54 10.76
CA ASP A 286 2.39 21.84 9.35
C ASP A 286 3.56 21.49 8.41
N GLY A 287 4.65 20.94 8.91
CA GLY A 287 5.85 20.63 8.12
C GLY A 287 6.17 19.13 8.05
N TRP A 288 7.24 18.81 7.33
CA TRP A 288 7.76 17.46 7.13
C TRP A 288 9.23 17.40 7.50
N SER A 289 9.67 16.29 8.11
CA SER A 289 11.08 16.06 8.48
C SER A 289 11.55 14.74 7.94
N ASP A 290 12.61 14.73 7.10
CA ASP A 290 13.25 13.50 6.67
C ASP A 290 14.06 12.88 7.82
N VAL A 291 13.65 11.72 8.27
CA VAL A 291 14.27 10.95 9.35
C VAL A 291 14.94 9.66 8.88
N ALA A 292 15.00 9.40 7.56
CA ALA A 292 15.51 8.15 7.00
C ALA A 292 16.89 7.77 7.55
N SER A 293 17.82 8.74 7.65
CA SER A 293 19.16 8.53 8.22
C SER A 293 19.12 8.21 9.71
N ALA A 294 18.31 8.94 10.47
CA ALA A 294 18.18 8.73 11.92
C ALA A 294 17.51 7.40 12.24
N TRP A 295 16.57 6.95 11.39
CA TRP A 295 15.85 5.69 11.55
C TRP A 295 16.57 4.48 10.92
N GLY A 296 17.66 4.69 10.19
CA GLY A 296 18.56 3.63 9.73
C GLY A 296 18.26 3.08 8.33
N ILE A 297 17.40 3.74 7.53
CA ILE A 297 17.04 3.27 6.19
C ILE A 297 17.74 4.04 5.04
N ALA A 298 18.52 5.07 5.33
CA ALA A 298 19.22 5.86 4.30
C ALA A 298 20.42 5.07 3.70
N VAL A 299 20.13 3.93 3.09
CA VAL A 299 21.10 3.07 2.41
C VAL A 299 21.07 3.33 0.91
N ASP A 300 22.22 3.17 0.22
CA ASP A 300 22.23 3.22 -1.26
C ASP A 300 21.55 1.97 -1.81
N SER A 301 20.34 2.14 -2.32
CA SER A 301 19.48 1.08 -2.82
C SER A 301 18.79 1.50 -4.12
N ARG A 302 18.11 0.55 -4.76
CA ARG A 302 17.14 0.82 -5.80
C ARG A 302 15.93 -0.03 -5.51
N SER A 303 14.83 0.64 -5.20
CA SER A 303 13.60 -0.04 -4.78
C SER A 303 12.46 0.34 -5.71
N ASP A 304 11.75 -0.67 -6.20
CA ASP A 304 10.59 -0.51 -7.08
C ASP A 304 9.29 -0.38 -6.29
N ALA A 305 9.22 -0.97 -5.09
CA ALA A 305 8.03 -0.88 -4.23
C ALA A 305 8.40 -0.62 -2.77
N CYS A 306 7.48 0.00 -2.05
CA CYS A 306 7.41 0.00 -0.60
C CYS A 306 6.03 -0.50 -0.14
N VAL A 307 5.97 -1.22 0.96
CA VAL A 307 4.73 -1.63 1.64
C VAL A 307 4.90 -1.49 3.13
N LEU A 308 3.87 -0.99 3.78
CA LEU A 308 3.80 -0.77 5.23
C LEU A 308 2.88 -1.80 5.87
N GLY A 309 3.27 -2.34 7.03
CA GLY A 309 2.44 -3.26 7.81
C GLY A 309 3.16 -3.74 9.06
N ASP A 310 2.44 -4.15 10.09
CA ASP A 310 3.01 -4.75 11.30
C ASP A 310 3.10 -6.27 11.11
N VAL A 311 4.27 -6.76 10.66
CA VAL A 311 4.46 -8.17 10.29
C VAL A 311 4.73 -9.09 11.49
N ASN A 312 5.05 -8.53 12.65
CA ASN A 312 5.36 -9.26 13.87
C ASN A 312 4.36 -9.05 15.02
N HIS A 313 3.34 -8.21 14.79
CA HIS A 313 2.28 -7.84 15.71
C HIS A 313 2.79 -7.26 17.04
N ASP A 314 3.84 -6.44 16.97
CA ASP A 314 4.33 -5.71 18.12
C ASP A 314 3.68 -4.32 18.31
N GLY A 315 2.82 -3.92 17.36
CA GLY A 315 2.09 -2.65 17.34
C GLY A 315 2.86 -1.51 16.69
N ALA A 316 4.03 -1.77 16.10
CA ALA A 316 4.78 -0.81 15.31
C ALA A 316 4.66 -1.14 13.81
N VAL A 317 4.69 -0.11 12.96
CA VAL A 317 4.59 -0.30 11.51
C VAL A 317 5.96 -0.64 10.94
N ASP A 318 6.07 -1.81 10.31
CA ASP A 318 7.26 -2.25 9.60
C ASP A 318 7.23 -1.80 8.13
N LEU A 319 8.39 -1.84 7.47
CA LEU A 319 8.56 -1.41 6.09
C LEU A 319 9.23 -2.51 5.27
N TYR A 320 8.57 -2.98 4.21
CA TYR A 320 9.21 -3.78 3.17
C TYR A 320 9.56 -2.91 1.98
N LEU A 321 10.82 -2.97 1.55
CA LEU A 321 11.31 -2.35 0.31
C LEU A 321 11.71 -3.46 -0.66
N ASN A 322 11.01 -3.57 -1.77
CA ASN A 322 11.36 -4.50 -2.83
C ASN A 322 12.47 -3.91 -3.70
N GLY A 323 13.55 -4.65 -3.89
CA GLY A 323 14.67 -4.26 -4.74
C GLY A 323 14.31 -4.25 -6.23
N THR A 324 15.33 -4.17 -7.10
CA THR A 324 15.13 -4.23 -8.55
C THR A 324 16.38 -4.74 -9.26
N VAL A 325 16.21 -5.31 -10.43
CA VAL A 325 17.32 -5.62 -11.36
C VAL A 325 17.45 -4.49 -12.37
N THR A 326 18.45 -3.65 -12.20
CA THR A 326 18.69 -2.52 -13.11
C THR A 326 20.17 -2.18 -13.24
N GLY A 327 20.58 -1.73 -14.43
CA GLY A 327 21.99 -1.45 -14.73
C GLY A 327 22.90 -2.69 -14.67
N GLY A 328 22.35 -3.89 -14.87
CA GLY A 328 23.09 -5.15 -14.78
C GLY A 328 23.42 -5.60 -13.35
N ARG A 329 22.80 -4.98 -12.35
CA ARG A 329 22.96 -5.32 -10.94
C ARG A 329 21.61 -5.69 -10.34
N ASN A 330 21.59 -6.73 -9.50
CA ASN A 330 20.49 -7.06 -8.60
C ASN A 330 20.66 -6.24 -7.32
N TRP A 331 19.64 -5.45 -6.98
CA TRP A 331 19.55 -4.68 -5.75
C TRP A 331 18.70 -5.46 -4.74
N PRO A 332 19.14 -5.57 -3.47
CA PRO A 332 18.46 -6.41 -2.50
C PRO A 332 17.12 -5.84 -2.06
N ASP A 333 16.25 -6.74 -1.61
CA ASP A 333 15.10 -6.42 -0.81
C ASP A 333 15.49 -6.15 0.64
N TYR A 334 14.65 -5.42 1.34
CA TYR A 334 14.78 -5.16 2.77
C TYR A 334 13.44 -5.36 3.48
N LEU A 335 13.46 -6.02 4.62
CA LEU A 335 12.37 -6.03 5.58
C LEU A 335 12.83 -5.34 6.85
N TYR A 336 12.49 -4.08 6.96
CA TYR A 336 12.81 -3.27 8.12
C TYR A 336 11.76 -3.44 9.21
N VAL A 337 12.13 -4.09 10.30
CA VAL A 337 11.30 -4.21 11.51
C VAL A 337 11.55 -3.00 12.39
N GLN A 338 10.48 -2.34 12.81
CA GLN A 338 10.56 -1.15 13.63
C GLN A 338 10.76 -1.48 15.10
N THR A 339 11.68 -0.79 15.73
CA THR A 339 11.90 -0.86 17.17
C THR A 339 12.28 0.52 17.72
N SER A 340 11.44 1.12 18.53
CA SER A 340 11.71 2.41 19.20
C SER A 340 12.16 3.52 18.21
N ASN A 341 11.40 3.75 17.15
CA ASN A 341 11.70 4.73 16.10
C ASN A 341 13.02 4.45 15.34
N ARG A 342 13.36 3.19 15.19
CA ARG A 342 14.42 2.71 14.30
C ARG A 342 13.89 1.55 13.47
N LEU A 343 14.31 1.51 12.24
CA LEU A 343 14.00 0.48 11.28
C LEU A 343 15.28 -0.36 11.06
N VAL A 344 15.21 -1.64 11.45
CA VAL A 344 16.33 -2.57 11.40
C VAL A 344 16.01 -3.67 10.39
N ASP A 345 16.88 -3.85 9.39
CA ASP A 345 16.70 -4.92 8.41
C ASP A 345 16.75 -6.30 9.09
N GLN A 346 15.68 -7.04 8.96
CA GLN A 346 15.50 -8.40 9.47
C GLN A 346 14.96 -9.35 8.40
N ILE A 347 15.26 -9.05 7.12
CA ILE A 347 14.76 -9.88 6.02
C ILE A 347 15.21 -11.35 6.19
N PRO A 348 14.27 -12.31 6.20
CA PRO A 348 14.63 -13.72 6.28
C PRO A 348 15.35 -14.18 5.00
N GLN A 349 16.34 -15.07 5.15
CA GLN A 349 17.16 -15.53 4.03
C GLN A 349 16.35 -16.13 2.87
N ASN A 350 15.27 -16.84 3.18
CA ASN A 350 14.41 -17.43 2.17
C ASN A 350 13.57 -16.39 1.41
N VAL A 351 13.27 -15.24 2.01
CA VAL A 351 12.63 -14.08 1.34
C VAL A 351 13.66 -13.39 0.46
N ALA A 352 14.83 -13.04 1.01
CA ALA A 352 15.92 -12.42 0.28
C ALA A 352 16.43 -13.26 -0.91
N ALA A 353 16.18 -14.57 -0.90
CA ALA A 353 16.56 -15.48 -1.98
C ALA A 353 15.53 -15.57 -3.11
N VAL A 354 14.33 -14.98 -2.95
CA VAL A 354 13.33 -14.93 -4.02
C VAL A 354 13.79 -13.91 -5.06
N PRO A 355 13.99 -14.31 -6.32
CA PRO A 355 14.42 -13.39 -7.36
C PRO A 355 13.24 -12.58 -7.91
N ALA A 356 12.57 -11.87 -7.02
CA ALA A 356 11.40 -11.04 -7.26
C ALA A 356 11.79 -9.59 -7.06
N ASP A 357 11.76 -8.78 -8.12
CA ASP A 357 12.44 -7.50 -8.18
C ASP A 357 11.50 -6.35 -8.59
N HIS A 358 10.17 -6.45 -8.40
CA HIS A 358 9.24 -5.41 -8.79
C HIS A 358 8.10 -5.21 -7.78
N GLY A 359 7.11 -6.12 -7.73
CA GLY A 359 5.91 -5.96 -6.91
C GLY A 359 6.00 -6.66 -5.56
N ALA A 360 5.43 -6.01 -4.55
CA ALA A 360 5.24 -6.60 -3.23
C ALA A 360 3.86 -6.22 -2.67
N LEU A 361 3.19 -7.17 -2.01
CA LEU A 361 1.97 -6.96 -1.23
C LEU A 361 2.14 -7.61 0.14
N LEU A 362 1.68 -6.93 1.19
CA LEU A 362 1.51 -7.46 2.53
C LEU A 362 0.02 -7.56 2.83
N LEU A 363 -0.55 -8.77 2.75
CA LEU A 363 -1.96 -9.05 2.97
C LEU A 363 -2.11 -10.42 3.66
N ASP A 364 -3.18 -10.61 4.43
CA ASP A 364 -3.51 -11.90 5.05
C ASP A 364 -4.28 -12.76 4.03
N PHE A 365 -3.55 -13.60 3.28
CA PHE A 365 -4.11 -14.43 2.22
C PHE A 365 -4.71 -15.75 2.73
N ASN A 366 -4.31 -16.21 3.92
CA ASN A 366 -4.76 -17.49 4.46
C ASN A 366 -5.79 -17.35 5.60
N GLY A 367 -6.15 -16.10 5.96
CA GLY A 367 -7.14 -15.80 6.97
C GLY A 367 -6.70 -16.12 8.41
N ASP A 368 -5.40 -16.26 8.68
CA ASP A 368 -4.89 -16.60 10.02
C ASP A 368 -4.67 -15.38 10.92
N GLY A 369 -4.70 -14.18 10.35
CA GLY A 369 -4.57 -12.90 11.02
C GLY A 369 -3.17 -12.29 10.92
N ALA A 370 -2.19 -12.96 10.32
CA ALA A 370 -0.86 -12.43 10.06
C ALA A 370 -0.74 -11.90 8.62
N LEU A 371 0.13 -10.92 8.41
CA LEU A 371 0.42 -10.42 7.06
C LEU A 371 1.37 -11.36 6.33
N ASP A 372 0.91 -11.89 5.21
CA ASP A 372 1.67 -12.69 4.25
C ASP A 372 2.32 -11.78 3.20
N LEU A 373 3.30 -12.29 2.45
CA LEU A 373 4.04 -11.53 1.45
C LEU A 373 3.91 -12.17 0.06
N ALA A 374 3.33 -11.42 -0.89
CA ALA A 374 3.30 -11.79 -2.30
C ALA A 374 4.29 -10.96 -3.10
N LEU A 375 5.22 -11.60 -3.81
CA LEU A 375 6.32 -10.98 -4.55
C LEU A 375 6.22 -11.29 -6.04
N THR A 376 6.56 -10.29 -6.88
CA THR A 376 6.67 -10.42 -8.35
C THR A 376 8.01 -9.89 -8.84
N GLY A 377 8.51 -10.43 -9.96
CA GLY A 377 9.78 -10.00 -10.52
C GLY A 377 10.23 -10.79 -11.75
N GLN A 378 11.48 -10.63 -12.15
CA GLN A 378 12.08 -11.28 -13.32
C GLN A 378 12.21 -12.80 -13.12
N GLY A 379 12.48 -13.23 -11.89
CA GLY A 379 12.46 -14.64 -11.51
C GLY A 379 11.06 -15.18 -11.26
N PRO A 380 10.93 -16.41 -10.71
CA PRO A 380 9.68 -16.93 -10.20
C PRO A 380 9.05 -15.96 -9.20
N HIS A 381 7.78 -15.65 -9.38
CA HIS A 381 7.02 -14.94 -8.34
C HIS A 381 6.74 -15.90 -7.17
N ALA A 382 6.37 -15.34 -6.03
CA ALA A 382 6.18 -16.14 -4.82
C ALA A 382 5.04 -15.61 -3.97
N LEU A 383 4.33 -16.55 -3.33
CA LEU A 383 3.48 -16.29 -2.19
C LEU A 383 4.11 -16.93 -0.95
N LEU A 384 4.35 -16.12 0.07
CA LEU A 384 5.08 -16.48 1.27
C LEU A 384 4.18 -16.22 2.49
N VAL A 385 3.71 -17.28 3.12
CA VAL A 385 2.89 -17.18 4.33
C VAL A 385 3.77 -16.87 5.53
N ASN A 386 3.39 -15.89 6.31
CA ASN A 386 4.00 -15.56 7.60
C ASN A 386 3.78 -16.71 8.58
N THR A 387 4.85 -17.12 9.26
CA THR A 387 4.79 -18.22 10.23
C THR A 387 4.75 -17.69 11.67
N LEU A 388 4.16 -16.53 11.88
CA LEU A 388 3.93 -15.96 13.20
C LEU A 388 3.16 -16.95 14.08
N ASP A 389 3.48 -16.99 15.38
CA ASP A 389 2.73 -17.83 16.31
C ASP A 389 1.24 -17.53 16.26
N ALA A 390 0.40 -18.56 16.17
CA ALA A 390 -1.04 -18.44 15.97
C ALA A 390 -1.76 -17.64 17.09
N ALA A 391 -1.19 -17.56 18.29
CA ALA A 391 -1.73 -16.70 19.35
C ALA A 391 -1.40 -15.23 19.10
N LEU A 392 -0.20 -14.93 18.58
CA LEU A 392 0.18 -13.57 18.17
C LEU A 392 -0.57 -13.14 16.90
N ALA A 393 -0.68 -14.00 15.90
CA ALA A 393 -1.40 -13.72 14.67
C ALA A 393 -2.84 -13.23 14.93
N ARG A 394 -3.50 -13.74 15.99
CA ARG A 394 -4.83 -13.28 16.40
C ARG A 394 -4.87 -11.90 17.05
N HIS A 395 -3.73 -11.36 17.45
CA HIS A 395 -3.64 -10.02 18.03
C HIS A 395 -3.56 -8.95 16.93
N SER A 396 -4.49 -9.02 15.99
CA SER A 396 -4.72 -8.03 14.95
C SER A 396 -6.21 -7.78 14.77
N VAL A 397 -6.56 -6.74 14.04
CA VAL A 397 -7.88 -6.51 13.50
C VAL A 397 -7.79 -6.35 11.99
N ARG A 398 -8.76 -6.95 11.29
CA ARG A 398 -8.99 -6.73 9.85
C ARG A 398 -10.28 -5.95 9.69
N VAL A 399 -10.20 -4.78 9.08
CA VAL A 399 -11.32 -3.85 8.96
C VAL A 399 -11.69 -3.67 7.50
N GLN A 400 -12.88 -4.12 7.13
CA GLN A 400 -13.47 -3.84 5.84
C GLN A 400 -14.33 -2.58 5.94
N VAL A 401 -13.91 -1.50 5.31
CA VAL A 401 -14.70 -0.27 5.18
C VAL A 401 -15.63 -0.42 3.99
N VAL A 402 -16.91 -0.22 4.21
CA VAL A 402 -17.94 -0.30 3.15
C VAL A 402 -18.87 0.90 3.22
N ASP A 403 -19.38 1.30 2.07
CA ASP A 403 -20.39 2.37 2.00
C ASP A 403 -21.76 1.93 2.54
N SER A 404 -22.75 2.81 2.45
CA SER A 404 -24.11 2.54 2.86
C SER A 404 -24.79 1.40 2.11
N ARG A 405 -24.33 1.04 0.91
CA ARG A 405 -24.82 -0.08 0.09
C ARG A 405 -24.08 -1.38 0.38
N GLY A 406 -22.93 -1.31 1.06
CA GLY A 406 -22.06 -2.46 1.37
C GLY A 406 -20.91 -2.65 0.39
N ARG A 407 -20.61 -1.67 -0.48
CA ARG A 407 -19.53 -1.71 -1.45
C ARG A 407 -18.20 -1.29 -0.80
N ALA A 408 -17.11 -1.98 -1.13
CA ALA A 408 -15.76 -1.68 -0.65
C ALA A 408 -15.08 -0.62 -1.55
N ASN A 409 -15.66 0.57 -1.66
CA ASN A 409 -15.27 1.62 -2.59
C ASN A 409 -14.81 2.92 -1.90
N LYS A 410 -14.09 2.83 -0.77
CA LYS A 410 -13.63 4.00 -0.01
C LYS A 410 -12.08 4.06 0.08
N PRO A 411 -11.34 4.06 -1.07
CA PRO A 411 -9.89 4.24 -1.07
C PRO A 411 -9.49 5.55 -0.38
N GLY A 412 -8.41 5.52 0.41
CA GLY A 412 -7.94 6.67 1.16
C GLY A 412 -8.65 6.90 2.50
N ALA A 413 -9.70 6.12 2.82
CA ALA A 413 -10.30 6.17 4.15
C ALA A 413 -9.28 5.78 5.22
N GLU A 414 -9.26 6.51 6.33
CA GLU A 414 -8.35 6.27 7.45
C GLU A 414 -9.02 5.38 8.49
N VAL A 415 -8.35 4.31 8.89
CA VAL A 415 -8.79 3.40 9.96
C VAL A 415 -7.87 3.57 11.15
N ARG A 416 -8.38 4.07 12.28
CA ARG A 416 -7.67 4.19 13.55
C ARG A 416 -8.22 3.21 14.56
N VAL A 417 -7.33 2.53 15.26
CA VAL A 417 -7.69 1.57 16.31
C VAL A 417 -7.20 2.08 17.65
N TYR A 418 -8.13 2.20 18.59
CA TYR A 418 -7.86 2.65 19.95
C TYR A 418 -8.10 1.51 20.93
N ARG A 419 -7.41 1.53 22.07
CA ARG A 419 -7.75 0.67 23.21
C ARG A 419 -9.19 0.98 23.68
N ALA A 420 -10.04 -0.04 23.77
CA ALA A 420 -11.46 0.11 24.06
C ALA A 420 -11.73 1.02 25.29
N GLY A 421 -12.65 1.98 25.09
CA GLY A 421 -13.04 2.96 26.10
C GLY A 421 -11.98 4.02 26.43
N THR A 422 -10.90 4.14 25.62
CA THR A 422 -9.86 5.13 25.79
C THR A 422 -9.56 5.88 24.49
N ARG A 423 -8.66 6.87 24.53
CA ARG A 423 -8.11 7.53 23.33
C ARG A 423 -6.66 7.13 23.08
N GLN A 424 -6.20 6.01 23.65
CA GLN A 424 -4.87 5.47 23.37
C GLN A 424 -4.91 4.84 21.97
N LEU A 425 -4.25 5.48 21.00
CA LEU A 425 -4.04 4.94 19.65
C LEU A 425 -3.17 3.67 19.75
N LEU A 426 -3.54 2.63 19.06
CA LEU A 426 -2.81 1.37 18.94
C LEU A 426 -2.26 1.16 17.53
N GLY A 427 -2.84 1.79 16.52
CA GLY A 427 -2.39 1.76 15.14
C GLY A 427 -3.35 2.49 14.23
N MET A 428 -2.84 2.87 13.07
CA MET A 428 -3.58 3.52 11.99
C MET A 428 -3.10 2.99 10.65
N ALA A 429 -4.05 2.78 9.72
CA ALA A 429 -3.74 2.44 8.33
C ALA A 429 -4.80 3.01 7.40
N LEU A 430 -4.52 3.00 6.10
CA LEU A 430 -5.42 3.49 5.06
C LEU A 430 -6.08 2.32 4.32
N VAL A 431 -7.31 2.52 3.85
CA VAL A 431 -7.85 1.72 2.75
C VAL A 431 -7.00 2.00 1.51
N ASP A 432 -6.56 0.95 0.82
CA ASP A 432 -5.60 1.05 -0.28
C ASP A 432 -6.06 2.05 -1.36
N ALA A 433 -5.23 3.04 -1.60
CA ALA A 433 -5.40 4.07 -2.61
C ALA A 433 -4.12 4.22 -3.44
N GLY A 434 -3.55 3.08 -3.83
CA GLY A 434 -2.35 2.98 -4.63
C GLY A 434 -1.15 2.43 -3.88
N SER A 435 -1.17 1.18 -3.42
CA SER A 435 -0.04 0.47 -2.81
C SER A 435 0.67 -0.47 -3.79
N GLY A 436 1.75 -1.13 -3.35
CA GLY A 436 2.50 -2.09 -4.15
C GLY A 436 3.22 -1.45 -5.36
N TYR A 437 3.61 -2.23 -6.36
CA TYR A 437 4.24 -1.72 -7.59
C TYR A 437 3.20 -1.54 -8.69
N ASN A 438 2.85 -0.28 -9.00
CA ASN A 438 1.87 0.08 -10.03
C ASN A 438 0.50 -0.60 -9.84
N ALA A 439 0.10 -0.82 -8.61
CA ALA A 439 -1.07 -1.61 -8.27
C ALA A 439 -1.99 -0.93 -7.26
N GLN A 440 -3.22 -1.44 -7.17
CA GLN A 440 -4.16 -1.18 -6.09
C GLN A 440 -4.97 -2.45 -5.81
N SER A 441 -5.16 -2.74 -4.54
CA SER A 441 -5.91 -3.90 -4.05
C SER A 441 -7.21 -3.49 -3.36
N VAL A 442 -8.19 -4.37 -3.36
CA VAL A 442 -9.39 -4.24 -2.53
C VAL A 442 -9.33 -5.29 -1.43
N ALA A 443 -8.81 -4.90 -0.27
CA ALA A 443 -8.59 -5.80 0.85
C ALA A 443 -8.95 -5.13 2.18
N PRO A 444 -9.30 -5.90 3.23
CA PRO A 444 -9.46 -5.36 4.57
C PRO A 444 -8.17 -4.71 5.07
N VAL A 445 -8.31 -3.54 5.70
CA VAL A 445 -7.21 -2.89 6.40
C VAL A 445 -6.77 -3.76 7.57
N HIS A 446 -5.47 -4.08 7.63
CA HIS A 446 -4.88 -4.88 8.69
C HIS A 446 -4.10 -4.01 9.67
N ILE A 447 -4.34 -4.19 10.98
CA ILE A 447 -3.61 -3.49 12.04
C ILE A 447 -3.23 -4.50 13.11
N GLY A 448 -1.91 -4.72 13.28
CA GLY A 448 -1.34 -5.53 14.35
C GLY A 448 -1.48 -4.84 15.71
N LEU A 449 -1.64 -5.62 16.76
CA LEU A 449 -1.91 -5.13 18.11
C LEU A 449 -1.06 -5.92 19.12
N ALA A 450 -0.17 -5.27 19.81
CA ALA A 450 0.76 -5.94 20.72
C ALA A 450 0.06 -6.73 21.85
N SER A 451 -1.04 -6.24 22.43
CA SER A 451 -1.62 -6.87 23.62
C SER A 451 -3.08 -6.50 23.92
N ALA A 452 -3.81 -5.87 23.00
CA ALA A 452 -5.18 -5.46 23.24
C ALA A 452 -6.16 -6.63 23.02
N ASN A 453 -7.11 -6.83 23.95
CA ASN A 453 -8.20 -7.82 23.79
C ASN A 453 -9.48 -7.22 23.22
N ARG A 454 -9.68 -5.91 23.41
CA ARG A 454 -10.81 -5.16 22.88
C ARG A 454 -10.38 -3.79 22.42
N VAL A 455 -10.98 -3.34 21.33
CA VAL A 455 -10.64 -2.07 20.67
C VAL A 455 -11.89 -1.28 20.31
N ASP A 456 -11.70 0.02 20.14
CA ASP A 456 -12.63 0.90 19.42
C ASP A 456 -11.99 1.24 18.07
N ILE A 457 -12.74 1.09 16.99
CA ILE A 457 -12.34 1.42 15.63
C ILE A 457 -12.99 2.74 15.23
N GLU A 458 -12.20 3.65 14.72
CA GLU A 458 -12.62 4.91 14.15
C GLU A 458 -12.28 4.89 12.67
N VAL A 459 -13.26 5.08 11.81
CA VAL A 459 -13.07 5.26 10.37
C VAL A 459 -13.35 6.71 10.03
N THR A 460 -12.38 7.37 9.41
CA THR A 460 -12.51 8.74 8.92
C THR A 460 -12.50 8.74 7.40
N LEU A 461 -13.56 9.28 6.80
CA LEU A 461 -13.63 9.53 5.37
C LEU A 461 -13.25 10.98 5.09
N PRO A 462 -12.32 11.26 4.17
CA PRO A 462 -12.28 12.53 3.46
C PRO A 462 -13.54 12.65 2.62
N ALA A 463 -14.27 13.76 2.75
CA ALA A 463 -15.59 13.93 2.15
C ALA A 463 -15.84 15.40 1.79
N GLY A 464 -15.33 15.85 0.63
CA GLY A 464 -15.55 17.17 0.05
C GLY A 464 -15.21 18.33 1.01
N GLY A 465 -13.98 18.35 1.52
CA GLY A 465 -13.50 19.36 2.48
C GLY A 465 -14.00 19.16 3.91
N LYS A 466 -14.42 17.94 4.25
CA LYS A 466 -14.81 17.53 5.61
C LYS A 466 -14.24 16.18 5.95
N ARG A 467 -14.15 15.90 7.22
CA ARG A 467 -13.75 14.58 7.73
C ARG A 467 -14.93 13.95 8.45
N GLU A 468 -15.57 12.99 7.80
CA GLU A 468 -16.69 12.26 8.37
C GLU A 468 -16.22 11.06 9.19
N VAL A 469 -16.68 10.92 10.42
CA VAL A 469 -16.15 9.92 11.36
C VAL A 469 -17.22 8.94 11.77
N THR A 470 -16.94 7.66 11.59
CA THR A 470 -17.77 6.53 12.02
C THR A 470 -17.03 5.70 13.06
N TYR A 471 -17.76 5.16 14.05
CA TYR A 471 -17.18 4.34 15.12
C TYR A 471 -17.78 2.94 15.18
N ALA A 472 -16.93 1.92 15.34
CA ALA A 472 -17.31 0.60 15.84
C ALA A 472 -16.63 0.40 17.20
N ARG A 473 -17.42 0.21 18.27
CA ARG A 473 -16.90 0.23 19.63
C ARG A 473 -16.89 -1.14 20.29
N ASN A 474 -15.91 -1.33 21.19
CA ASN A 474 -15.79 -2.51 22.04
C ASN A 474 -15.68 -3.82 21.24
N ILE A 475 -14.98 -3.79 20.13
CA ILE A 475 -14.76 -4.92 19.24
C ILE A 475 -13.80 -5.91 19.89
N GLN A 476 -14.15 -7.20 19.88
CA GLN A 476 -13.26 -8.27 20.32
C GLN A 476 -12.14 -8.44 19.29
N VAL A 477 -10.89 -8.40 19.76
CA VAL A 477 -9.72 -8.64 18.89
C VAL A 477 -9.66 -10.13 18.52
N ASP A 478 -9.70 -10.42 17.24
CA ASP A 478 -9.44 -11.73 16.64
C ASP A 478 -9.10 -11.50 15.15
N GLY A 479 -7.83 -11.52 14.79
CA GLY A 479 -7.32 -11.25 13.45
C GLY A 479 -7.88 -12.14 12.34
N ARG A 480 -8.48 -13.28 12.71
CA ARG A 480 -9.15 -14.17 11.74
C ARG A 480 -10.53 -13.69 11.31
N ARG A 481 -11.05 -12.64 11.97
CA ARG A 481 -12.37 -12.08 11.67
C ARG A 481 -12.24 -10.73 10.99
N ILE A 482 -12.97 -10.58 9.90
CA ILE A 482 -13.14 -9.27 9.28
C ILE A 482 -14.23 -8.52 10.04
N THR A 483 -13.90 -7.30 10.50
CA THR A 483 -14.85 -6.36 11.10
C THR A 483 -15.31 -5.39 10.02
N THR A 484 -16.54 -5.52 9.56
CA THR A 484 -17.13 -4.58 8.60
C THR A 484 -17.58 -3.31 9.33
N VAL A 485 -17.07 -2.16 8.88
CA VAL A 485 -17.51 -0.84 9.33
C VAL A 485 -18.22 -0.14 8.18
N LYS A 486 -19.51 0.12 8.40
CA LYS A 486 -20.37 0.77 7.41
C LYS A 486 -20.31 2.28 7.61
N VAL A 487 -19.91 2.99 6.56
CA VAL A 487 -19.80 4.46 6.51
C VAL A 487 -20.86 5.06 5.60
N PRO A 488 -21.08 6.37 5.65
CA PRO A 488 -22.04 7.07 4.79
C PRO A 488 -21.84 6.83 3.31
#